data_c00d13a92f9e84c95c69c67b73a86198
#
_entry.id   c00d13a92f9e84c95c69c67b73a86198
#
_cell.length_a   1.000
_cell.length_b   1.000
_cell.length_c   1.000
_cell.angle_alpha   90.00
_cell.angle_beta   90.00
_cell.angle_gamma   90.00
#
_symmetry.space_group_name_H-M   'P 1'
#
loop_
_entity.id
_entity.type
_entity.pdbx_description
1 polymer ?
#
loop_
_entity_poly.entity_id
_entity_poly.type
_entity_poly.pdbx_seq_one_letter_code
_entity_poly.pdbx_strand_id
1 'polypeptide(L)'
;DAVATTGDSVMNLPHMMPSGSIFAEAAAAKGITSDTHVVVYDTHGIFSAPRTAFTFSAFGHRAVSVLDGGLPAWIAAGETIDSHALSADPVPPKASYPVPKLESGRIRSFEEMLHNTTLGSNAQVVVDARPQARFDGATPEPRPDMASGHIPNSLSLPFSAVLDTHELDGRTYTTMKPQHELWKIVASILGEEGMEKVRHDGSAKGSVGVTLSCGSGMTACIVWLALQQLGINGAIYDESWSGWGRRAAKGQAPVEKT
;
A
#
# COMPACT_ATOMS: atom_id res chain seq x y z
N ASP A 1 12.86 6.65 0.00
CA ASP A 1 12.57 6.80 1.45
C ASP A 1 12.77 8.21 2.03
N ALA A 2 12.94 9.24 1.19
CA ALA A 2 13.10 10.62 1.68
C ALA A 2 11.88 11.13 2.48
N VAL A 3 10.76 10.44 2.43
CA VAL A 3 9.49 10.82 3.07
C VAL A 3 9.03 9.80 4.12
N ALA A 4 9.53 8.55 4.05
CA ALA A 4 9.19 7.54 5.04
C ALA A 4 9.94 7.78 6.34
N THR A 5 9.26 7.64 7.47
CA THR A 5 9.91 7.65 8.78
C THR A 5 10.20 6.23 9.24
N THR A 6 11.21 6.08 10.09
CA THR A 6 11.45 4.80 10.80
C THR A 6 10.46 4.60 11.96
N GLY A 7 9.53 5.55 12.13
CA GLY A 7 8.58 5.59 13.24
C GLY A 7 9.24 5.78 14.59
N ASP A 8 8.58 6.51 15.47
CA ASP A 8 8.92 6.55 16.92
C ASP A 8 8.54 5.23 17.61
N SER A 9 8.22 4.18 16.85
CA SER A 9 7.83 2.91 17.42
C SER A 9 9.07 2.24 18.04
N VAL A 10 8.89 1.66 19.20
CA VAL A 10 9.84 0.79 19.91
C VAL A 10 10.46 -0.32 19.02
N MET A 11 9.96 -0.46 17.79
CA MET A 11 10.33 -1.50 16.83
C MET A 11 11.20 -1.03 15.66
N ASN A 12 11.42 0.26 15.49
CA ASN A 12 12.21 0.82 14.37
C ASN A 12 11.82 0.21 13.01
N LEU A 13 10.54 0.27 12.66
CA LEU A 13 10.01 -0.31 11.42
C LEU A 13 10.31 0.61 10.23
N PRO A 14 10.75 0.06 9.08
CA PRO A 14 10.96 0.85 7.87
C PRO A 14 9.62 1.22 7.21
N HIS A 15 9.65 2.27 6.40
CA HIS A 15 8.54 2.68 5.52
C HIS A 15 7.26 3.15 6.24
N MET A 16 7.36 3.57 7.50
CA MET A 16 6.21 4.11 8.24
C MET A 16 5.72 5.43 7.63
N MET A 17 4.43 5.71 7.78
CA MET A 17 3.85 6.97 7.33
C MET A 17 4.56 8.16 7.98
N PRO A 18 4.92 9.19 7.22
CA PRO A 18 5.54 10.39 7.76
C PRO A 18 4.51 11.21 8.55
N SER A 19 5.01 12.14 9.37
CA SER A 19 4.16 13.22 9.88
C SER A 19 3.77 14.18 8.76
N GLY A 20 2.68 14.94 8.93
CA GLY A 20 2.26 15.94 7.97
C GLY A 20 3.34 17.01 7.70
N SER A 21 4.16 17.35 8.71
CA SER A 21 5.27 18.30 8.55
C SER A 21 6.39 17.75 7.66
N ILE A 22 6.81 16.50 7.88
CA ILE A 22 7.82 15.83 7.04
C ILE A 22 7.32 15.70 5.61
N PHE A 23 6.06 15.31 5.42
CA PHE A 23 5.46 15.22 4.10
C PHE A 23 5.44 16.57 3.38
N ALA A 24 4.96 17.64 4.06
CA ALA A 24 4.89 18.98 3.49
C ALA A 24 6.27 19.52 3.10
N GLU A 25 7.27 19.32 3.95
CA GLU A 25 8.66 19.73 3.67
C GLU A 25 9.23 19.01 2.45
N ALA A 26 9.03 17.69 2.37
CA ALA A 26 9.52 16.88 1.25
C ALA A 26 8.82 17.25 -0.07
N ALA A 27 7.51 17.50 -0.05
CA ALA A 27 6.75 17.95 -1.21
C ALA A 27 7.22 19.34 -1.67
N ALA A 28 7.33 20.30 -0.73
CA ALA A 28 7.80 21.65 -1.01
C ALA A 28 9.22 21.68 -1.58
N ALA A 29 10.12 20.83 -1.06
CA ALA A 29 11.50 20.71 -1.55
C ALA A 29 11.59 20.21 -3.00
N LYS A 30 10.55 19.54 -3.49
CA LYS A 30 10.44 19.06 -4.88
C LYS A 30 9.59 20.00 -5.77
N GLY A 31 9.28 21.19 -5.30
CA GLY A 31 8.45 22.15 -6.06
C GLY A 31 6.98 21.78 -6.16
N ILE A 32 6.50 20.81 -5.35
CA ILE A 32 5.10 20.36 -5.36
C ILE A 32 4.27 21.31 -4.50
N THR A 33 3.15 21.77 -5.04
CA THR A 33 2.09 22.51 -4.34
C THR A 33 0.85 21.63 -4.18
N SER A 34 -0.16 22.09 -3.44
CA SER A 34 -1.44 21.38 -3.30
C SER A 34 -2.18 21.14 -4.63
N ASP A 35 -1.89 21.94 -5.64
CA ASP A 35 -2.56 21.91 -6.95
C ASP A 35 -1.74 21.19 -8.02
N THR A 36 -0.52 20.76 -7.70
CA THR A 36 0.34 20.02 -8.63
C THR A 36 -0.24 18.66 -8.93
N HIS A 37 -0.38 18.28 -10.21
CA HIS A 37 -0.64 16.89 -10.56
C HIS A 37 0.64 16.08 -10.45
N VAL A 38 0.68 15.15 -9.49
CA VAL A 38 1.84 14.28 -9.23
C VAL A 38 1.63 12.96 -9.96
N VAL A 39 2.50 12.63 -10.90
CA VAL A 39 2.53 11.31 -11.53
C VAL A 39 3.68 10.51 -10.92
N VAL A 40 3.35 9.37 -10.32
CA VAL A 40 4.31 8.49 -9.66
C VAL A 40 4.57 7.28 -10.52
N TYR A 41 5.83 6.91 -10.68
CA TYR A 41 6.22 5.68 -11.37
C TYR A 41 7.43 5.03 -10.71
N ASP A 42 7.68 3.77 -11.03
CA ASP A 42 8.90 3.06 -10.65
C ASP A 42 9.52 2.29 -11.84
N THR A 43 10.64 1.64 -11.62
CA THR A 43 11.40 0.95 -12.66
C THR A 43 11.07 -0.55 -12.77
N HIS A 44 10.08 -1.03 -12.02
CA HIS A 44 9.64 -2.42 -12.01
C HIS A 44 8.24 -2.61 -12.64
N GLY A 45 7.60 -1.49 -13.00
CA GLY A 45 6.22 -1.44 -13.47
C GLY A 45 5.29 -0.95 -12.36
N ILE A 46 4.65 -1.85 -11.63
CA ILE A 46 3.84 -1.55 -10.45
C ILE A 46 4.44 -2.25 -9.23
N PHE A 47 5.17 -1.51 -8.39
CA PHE A 47 5.75 -2.07 -7.16
C PHE A 47 5.74 -1.08 -5.99
N SER A 48 6.56 -0.03 -6.05
CA SER A 48 6.69 0.97 -4.97
C SER A 48 5.88 2.24 -5.21
N ALA A 49 5.61 2.57 -6.46
CA ALA A 49 4.83 3.74 -6.85
C ALA A 49 3.45 3.83 -6.16
N PRO A 50 2.68 2.72 -5.98
CA PRO A 50 1.43 2.76 -5.25
C PRO A 50 1.56 3.24 -3.80
N ARG A 51 2.66 2.95 -3.11
CA ARG A 51 2.89 3.43 -1.74
C ARG A 51 3.03 4.95 -1.71
N THR A 52 3.75 5.53 -2.65
CA THR A 52 3.89 6.98 -2.76
C THR A 52 2.53 7.61 -3.09
N ALA A 53 1.79 7.07 -4.05
CA ALA A 53 0.45 7.55 -4.39
C ALA A 53 -0.51 7.48 -3.20
N PHE A 54 -0.49 6.37 -2.45
CA PHE A 54 -1.25 6.23 -1.21
C PHE A 54 -0.88 7.32 -0.19
N THR A 55 0.42 7.60 0.00
CA THR A 55 0.88 8.63 0.94
C THR A 55 0.31 10.00 0.58
N PHE A 56 0.39 10.41 -0.70
CA PHE A 56 -0.24 11.64 -1.16
C PHE A 56 -1.75 11.66 -0.92
N SER A 57 -2.44 10.58 -1.31
CA SER A 57 -3.88 10.43 -1.11
C SER A 57 -4.28 10.49 0.37
N ALA A 58 -3.52 9.83 1.25
CA ALA A 58 -3.80 9.78 2.68
C ALA A 58 -3.64 11.15 3.37
N PHE A 59 -2.83 12.04 2.80
CA PHE A 59 -2.72 13.43 3.21
C PHE A 59 -3.66 14.39 2.45
N GLY A 60 -4.63 13.85 1.70
CA GLY A 60 -5.65 14.64 1.03
C GLY A 60 -5.20 15.31 -0.27
N HIS A 61 -4.03 14.97 -0.81
CA HIS A 61 -3.58 15.44 -2.11
C HIS A 61 -4.33 14.69 -3.21
N ARG A 62 -5.22 15.39 -3.92
CA ARG A 62 -6.19 14.75 -4.84
C ARG A 62 -5.63 14.46 -6.23
N ALA A 63 -4.71 15.30 -6.72
CA ALA A 63 -4.15 15.19 -8.06
C ALA A 63 -2.91 14.29 -8.08
N VAL A 64 -3.09 13.00 -7.78
CA VAL A 64 -2.03 11.98 -7.83
C VAL A 64 -2.43 10.81 -8.71
N SER A 65 -1.53 10.39 -9.59
CA SER A 65 -1.71 9.25 -10.48
C SER A 65 -0.49 8.32 -10.43
N VAL A 66 -0.70 7.05 -10.72
CA VAL A 66 0.38 6.08 -10.94
C VAL A 66 0.47 5.80 -12.43
N LEU A 67 1.67 5.88 -13.01
CA LEU A 67 1.92 5.47 -14.37
C LEU A 67 1.90 3.94 -14.43
N ASP A 68 0.88 3.38 -15.07
CA ASP A 68 0.71 1.93 -15.15
C ASP A 68 1.84 1.30 -15.97
N GLY A 69 2.47 0.28 -15.41
CA GLY A 69 3.66 -0.34 -15.97
C GLY A 69 4.96 0.47 -15.80
N GLY A 70 4.90 1.66 -15.22
CA GLY A 70 6.06 2.49 -14.89
C GLY A 70 6.99 2.79 -16.06
N LEU A 71 8.28 3.00 -15.77
CA LEU A 71 9.29 3.27 -16.81
C LEU A 71 9.40 2.15 -17.86
N PRO A 72 9.34 0.85 -17.53
CA PRO A 72 9.42 -0.21 -18.55
C PRO A 72 8.27 -0.14 -19.56
N ALA A 73 7.03 0.09 -19.13
CA ALA A 73 5.92 0.24 -20.07
C ALA A 73 6.04 1.50 -20.94
N TRP A 74 6.54 2.60 -20.38
CA TRP A 74 6.86 3.82 -21.11
C TRP A 74 7.85 3.55 -22.26
N ILE A 75 8.94 2.82 -21.94
CA ILE A 75 9.94 2.40 -22.94
C ILE A 75 9.33 1.46 -23.98
N ALA A 76 8.52 0.47 -23.55
CA ALA A 76 7.86 -0.48 -24.45
C ALA A 76 6.88 0.20 -25.42
N ALA A 77 6.28 1.31 -25.01
CA ALA A 77 5.43 2.15 -25.86
C ALA A 77 6.21 3.01 -26.87
N GLY A 78 7.56 2.99 -26.84
CA GLY A 78 8.42 3.80 -27.71
C GLY A 78 8.49 5.27 -27.34
N GLU A 79 8.11 5.60 -26.11
CA GLU A 79 8.11 6.97 -25.63
C GLU A 79 9.53 7.49 -25.34
N THR A 80 9.71 8.80 -25.47
CA THR A 80 11.02 9.43 -25.31
C THR A 80 11.45 9.41 -23.84
N ILE A 81 12.71 9.01 -23.62
CA ILE A 81 13.37 9.07 -22.32
C ILE A 81 14.56 10.04 -22.40
N ASP A 82 14.77 10.82 -21.34
CA ASP A 82 16.00 11.57 -21.15
C ASP A 82 16.98 10.74 -20.30
N SER A 83 18.10 10.36 -20.91
CA SER A 83 19.17 9.58 -20.26
C SER A 83 20.39 10.42 -19.93
N HIS A 84 20.33 11.75 -20.12
CA HIS A 84 21.43 12.61 -19.74
C HIS A 84 21.57 12.64 -18.23
N ALA A 85 22.84 12.51 -17.76
CA ALA A 85 23.13 12.74 -16.35
C ALA A 85 22.70 14.15 -15.97
N LEU A 86 21.82 14.28 -15.00
CA LEU A 86 21.49 15.57 -14.42
C LEU A 86 22.78 16.22 -13.89
N SER A 87 23.24 17.26 -14.52
CA SER A 87 24.53 17.92 -14.23
C SER A 87 24.57 18.79 -12.96
N ALA A 88 23.70 18.64 -12.10
CA ALA A 88 23.37 18.99 -10.73
C ALA A 88 21.85 18.88 -10.70
N ASP A 89 21.29 18.20 -9.72
CA ASP A 89 19.84 18.19 -9.58
C ASP A 89 19.33 19.61 -9.80
N PRO A 90 18.55 19.90 -10.87
CA PRO A 90 17.85 21.17 -10.94
C PRO A 90 16.90 21.14 -9.76
N VAL A 91 17.37 21.66 -8.62
CA VAL A 91 16.53 21.80 -7.43
C VAL A 91 15.38 22.71 -7.89
N PRO A 92 14.16 22.18 -8.05
CA PRO A 92 13.06 23.03 -8.41
C PRO A 92 12.95 24.13 -7.36
N PRO A 93 12.53 25.34 -7.72
CA PRO A 93 12.34 26.39 -6.74
C PRO A 93 11.43 25.86 -5.63
N LYS A 94 11.88 25.99 -4.38
CA LYS A 94 11.12 25.50 -3.21
C LYS A 94 9.71 26.09 -3.25
N ALA A 95 8.72 25.21 -3.34
CA ALA A 95 7.31 25.59 -3.29
C ALA A 95 6.84 25.75 -1.84
N SER A 96 5.62 26.23 -1.66
CA SER A 96 4.92 26.18 -0.37
C SER A 96 3.91 25.03 -0.41
N TYR A 97 3.99 24.13 0.54
CA TYR A 97 2.99 23.08 0.75
C TYR A 97 2.42 23.22 2.16
N PRO A 98 1.08 23.39 2.31
CA PRO A 98 0.46 23.48 3.62
C PRO A 98 0.66 22.18 4.39
N VAL A 99 0.94 22.25 5.70
CA VAL A 99 1.09 21.05 6.54
C VAL A 99 -0.26 20.34 6.63
N PRO A 100 -0.42 19.16 6.00
CA PRO A 100 -1.70 18.47 5.98
C PRO A 100 -1.88 17.64 7.26
N LYS A 101 -3.15 17.33 7.54
CA LYS A 101 -3.49 16.26 8.51
C LYS A 101 -3.69 14.96 7.74
N LEU A 102 -3.22 13.86 8.33
CA LEU A 102 -3.58 12.54 7.84
C LEU A 102 -5.10 12.38 7.91
N GLU A 103 -5.72 11.96 6.80
CA GLU A 103 -7.16 11.69 6.76
C GLU A 103 -7.50 10.54 7.73
N SER A 104 -8.56 10.75 8.52
CA SER A 104 -9.02 9.76 9.49
C SER A 104 -9.33 8.42 8.81
N GLY A 105 -8.93 7.34 9.45
CA GLY A 105 -9.22 5.98 8.98
C GLY A 105 -8.34 5.47 7.84
N ARG A 106 -7.41 6.27 7.29
CA ARG A 106 -6.51 5.81 6.21
C ARG A 106 -5.42 4.87 6.71
N ILE A 107 -5.02 5.00 7.95
CA ILE A 107 -4.02 4.16 8.61
C ILE A 107 -4.67 3.47 9.79
N ARG A 108 -4.32 2.21 10.01
CA ARG A 108 -4.68 1.44 11.20
C ARG A 108 -3.46 1.26 12.10
N SER A 109 -3.67 1.45 13.40
CA SER A 109 -2.67 1.14 14.43
C SER A 109 -2.70 -0.35 14.80
N PHE A 110 -1.70 -0.78 15.55
CA PHE A 110 -1.68 -2.15 16.10
C PHE A 110 -2.87 -2.40 17.03
N GLU A 111 -3.21 -1.45 17.88
CA GLU A 111 -4.30 -1.54 18.84
C GLU A 111 -5.66 -1.69 18.15
N GLU A 112 -5.89 -0.91 17.06
CA GLU A 112 -7.10 -1.02 16.25
C GLU A 112 -7.18 -2.40 15.58
N MET A 113 -6.06 -2.89 15.02
CA MET A 113 -5.98 -4.21 14.40
C MET A 113 -6.20 -5.34 15.42
N LEU A 114 -5.61 -5.24 16.61
CA LEU A 114 -5.80 -6.21 17.69
C LEU A 114 -7.25 -6.23 18.16
N HIS A 115 -7.85 -5.06 18.35
CA HIS A 115 -9.27 -4.97 18.67
C HIS A 115 -10.15 -5.59 17.58
N ASN A 116 -9.83 -5.35 16.30
CA ASN A 116 -10.58 -5.92 15.17
C ASN A 116 -10.64 -7.45 15.21
N THR A 117 -9.59 -8.15 15.68
CA THR A 117 -9.61 -9.62 15.80
C THR A 117 -10.62 -10.14 16.82
N THR A 118 -11.13 -9.29 17.70
CA THR A 118 -12.08 -9.66 18.77
C THR A 118 -13.54 -9.39 18.41
N LEU A 119 -13.82 -8.73 17.28
CA LEU A 119 -15.17 -8.24 16.93
C LEU A 119 -16.05 -9.30 16.23
N GLY A 120 -15.54 -10.49 15.91
CA GLY A 120 -16.29 -11.56 15.24
C GLY A 120 -16.91 -11.07 13.92
N SER A 121 -18.21 -11.24 13.74
CA SER A 121 -18.94 -10.81 12.52
C SER A 121 -18.92 -9.30 12.30
N ASN A 122 -18.67 -8.51 13.33
CA ASN A 122 -18.57 -7.05 13.23
C ASN A 122 -17.16 -6.59 12.85
N ALA A 123 -16.19 -7.51 12.76
CA ALA A 123 -14.83 -7.16 12.38
C ALA A 123 -14.77 -6.56 10.98
N GLN A 124 -13.94 -5.53 10.79
CA GLN A 124 -13.61 -5.04 9.46
C GLN A 124 -12.87 -6.12 8.69
N VAL A 125 -13.13 -6.23 7.39
CA VAL A 125 -12.38 -7.12 6.50
C VAL A 125 -10.91 -6.73 6.48
N VAL A 126 -10.04 -7.71 6.70
CA VAL A 126 -8.58 -7.55 6.61
C VAL A 126 -8.07 -8.40 5.46
N VAL A 127 -7.25 -7.83 4.58
CA VAL A 127 -6.65 -8.52 3.44
C VAL A 127 -5.13 -8.44 3.53
N ASP A 128 -4.47 -9.57 3.44
CA ASP A 128 -3.01 -9.70 3.45
C ASP A 128 -2.47 -9.88 2.03
N ALA A 129 -1.64 -8.95 1.60
CA ALA A 129 -1.06 -8.90 0.25
C ALA A 129 0.26 -9.68 0.11
N ARG A 130 0.70 -10.42 1.14
CA ARG A 130 1.90 -11.27 1.05
C ARG A 130 1.67 -12.48 0.14
N PRO A 131 2.75 -13.12 -0.38
CA PRO A 131 2.64 -14.41 -1.05
C PRO A 131 1.92 -15.45 -0.17
N GLN A 132 1.08 -16.29 -0.79
CA GLN A 132 0.24 -17.28 -0.12
C GLN A 132 1.02 -18.15 0.89
N ALA A 133 2.17 -18.68 0.50
CA ALA A 133 2.98 -19.54 1.37
C ALA A 133 3.47 -18.84 2.66
N ARG A 134 3.62 -17.50 2.64
CA ARG A 134 3.94 -16.72 3.84
C ARG A 134 2.69 -16.49 4.69
N PHE A 135 1.57 -16.24 4.07
CA PHE A 135 0.27 -16.14 4.73
C PHE A 135 -0.06 -17.42 5.49
N ASP A 136 0.07 -18.58 4.83
CA ASP A 136 -0.21 -19.90 5.41
C ASP A 136 0.79 -20.28 6.53
N GLY A 137 1.91 -19.57 6.64
CA GLY A 137 2.99 -19.91 7.55
C GLY A 137 3.83 -21.12 7.08
N ALA A 138 3.67 -21.53 5.82
CA ALA A 138 4.40 -22.64 5.20
C ALA A 138 5.86 -22.30 4.86
N THR A 139 6.18 -21.01 4.71
CA THR A 139 7.55 -20.53 4.49
C THR A 139 7.96 -19.56 5.59
N PRO A 140 9.26 -19.55 5.98
CA PRO A 140 9.75 -18.63 6.98
C PRO A 140 9.67 -17.16 6.49
N GLU A 141 9.57 -16.26 7.44
CA GLU A 141 9.63 -14.85 7.14
C GLU A 141 11.06 -14.42 6.73
N PRO A 142 11.21 -13.51 5.75
CA PRO A 142 12.53 -13.08 5.28
C PRO A 142 13.29 -12.22 6.30
N ARG A 143 12.61 -11.69 7.32
CA ARG A 143 13.22 -10.95 8.42
C ARG A 143 13.23 -11.82 9.67
N PRO A 144 14.30 -11.74 10.49
CA PRO A 144 14.39 -12.51 11.72
C PRO A 144 13.35 -12.03 12.75
N ASP A 145 13.17 -12.84 13.80
CA ASP A 145 12.37 -12.51 14.99
C ASP A 145 10.88 -12.24 14.72
N MET A 146 10.33 -12.90 13.69
CA MET A 146 8.90 -12.82 13.36
C MET A 146 8.26 -14.20 13.38
N ALA A 147 7.03 -14.27 13.88
CA ALA A 147 6.20 -15.47 13.73
C ALA A 147 5.84 -15.71 12.26
N SER A 148 5.62 -16.97 11.87
CA SER A 148 5.04 -17.35 10.57
C SER A 148 3.53 -17.53 10.72
N GLY A 149 2.76 -17.16 9.68
CA GLY A 149 1.31 -17.21 9.68
C GLY A 149 0.69 -15.85 9.30
N HIS A 150 -0.53 -15.58 9.75
CA HIS A 150 -1.27 -14.36 9.41
C HIS A 150 -2.07 -13.82 10.60
N ILE A 151 -2.58 -12.60 10.45
CA ILE A 151 -3.50 -11.97 11.41
C ILE A 151 -4.81 -12.75 11.41
N PRO A 152 -5.37 -13.15 12.57
CA PRO A 152 -6.62 -13.88 12.64
C PRO A 152 -7.75 -13.24 11.84
N ASN A 153 -8.53 -14.09 11.16
CA ASN A 153 -9.65 -13.69 10.29
C ASN A 153 -9.26 -12.84 9.08
N SER A 154 -7.97 -12.73 8.74
CA SER A 154 -7.56 -12.06 7.50
C SER A 154 -7.71 -12.98 6.29
N LEU A 155 -7.92 -12.38 5.12
CA LEU A 155 -8.03 -13.06 3.83
C LEU A 155 -6.74 -12.87 3.03
N SER A 156 -6.32 -13.89 2.32
CA SER A 156 -5.13 -13.83 1.46
C SER A 156 -5.48 -13.29 0.09
N LEU A 157 -4.83 -12.20 -0.33
CA LEU A 157 -4.83 -11.69 -1.70
C LEU A 157 -3.40 -11.26 -2.07
N PRO A 158 -2.55 -12.18 -2.51
CA PRO A 158 -1.20 -11.84 -2.92
C PRO A 158 -1.18 -10.69 -3.93
N PHE A 159 -0.34 -9.68 -3.69
CA PHE A 159 -0.27 -8.48 -4.55
C PHE A 159 -0.04 -8.82 -6.04
N SER A 160 0.65 -9.92 -6.33
CA SER A 160 0.87 -10.39 -7.71
C SER A 160 -0.41 -10.85 -8.40
N ALA A 161 -1.46 -11.22 -7.67
CA ALA A 161 -2.72 -11.67 -8.26
C ALA A 161 -3.48 -10.55 -8.99
N VAL A 162 -3.24 -9.29 -8.61
CA VAL A 162 -3.88 -8.12 -9.23
C VAL A 162 -3.04 -7.50 -10.36
N LEU A 163 -1.93 -8.13 -10.72
CA LEU A 163 -0.99 -7.65 -11.73
C LEU A 163 -0.89 -8.60 -12.92
N ASP A 164 -0.67 -8.05 -14.11
CA ASP A 164 -0.18 -8.76 -15.28
C ASP A 164 1.32 -8.60 -15.41
N THR A 165 2.00 -9.64 -15.90
CA THR A 165 3.45 -9.63 -16.11
C THR A 165 3.76 -9.56 -17.59
N HIS A 166 4.69 -8.69 -17.94
CA HIS A 166 5.17 -8.47 -19.31
C HIS A 166 6.69 -8.62 -19.38
N GLU A 167 7.21 -8.76 -20.57
CA GLU A 167 8.65 -8.80 -20.83
C GLU A 167 9.06 -7.69 -21.79
N LEU A 168 10.20 -7.06 -21.49
CA LEU A 168 10.86 -6.10 -22.37
C LEU A 168 12.38 -6.33 -22.27
N ASP A 169 13.03 -6.64 -23.38
CA ASP A 169 14.49 -6.84 -23.48
C ASP A 169 15.04 -7.81 -22.40
N GLY A 170 14.32 -8.92 -22.13
CA GLY A 170 14.70 -9.92 -21.15
C GLY A 170 14.49 -9.49 -19.69
N ARG A 171 13.78 -8.40 -19.45
CA ARG A 171 13.37 -7.94 -18.11
C ARG A 171 11.86 -8.01 -17.97
N THR A 172 11.41 -8.47 -16.83
CA THR A 172 9.99 -8.49 -16.52
C THR A 172 9.55 -7.16 -15.90
N TYR A 173 8.34 -6.71 -16.22
CA TYR A 173 7.66 -5.62 -15.54
C TYR A 173 6.17 -5.93 -15.37
N THR A 174 5.48 -5.17 -14.56
CA THR A 174 4.09 -5.44 -14.21
C THR A 174 3.19 -4.24 -14.50
N THR A 175 1.96 -4.53 -14.95
CA THR A 175 0.86 -3.57 -15.07
C THR A 175 -0.31 -4.00 -14.18
N MET A 176 -1.22 -3.09 -13.89
CA MET A 176 -2.45 -3.44 -13.20
C MET A 176 -3.38 -4.22 -14.14
N LYS A 177 -4.02 -5.26 -13.63
CA LYS A 177 -5.05 -6.00 -14.39
C LYS A 177 -6.24 -5.11 -14.74
N PRO A 178 -6.96 -5.42 -15.85
CA PRO A 178 -8.18 -4.72 -16.19
C PRO A 178 -9.24 -4.80 -15.08
N GLN A 179 -10.03 -3.74 -14.94
CA GLN A 179 -11.03 -3.59 -13.86
C GLN A 179 -11.97 -4.80 -13.73
N HIS A 180 -12.40 -5.40 -14.85
CA HIS A 180 -13.30 -6.55 -14.83
C HIS A 180 -12.64 -7.83 -14.29
N GLU A 181 -11.32 -7.98 -14.43
CA GLU A 181 -10.55 -9.08 -13.84
C GLU A 181 -10.31 -8.81 -12.35
N LEU A 182 -9.91 -7.59 -12.00
CA LEU A 182 -9.79 -7.17 -10.60
C LEU A 182 -11.07 -7.44 -9.82
N TRP A 183 -12.22 -7.10 -10.42
CA TRP A 183 -13.52 -7.39 -9.83
C TRP A 183 -13.71 -8.88 -9.52
N LYS A 184 -13.44 -9.77 -10.49
CA LYS A 184 -13.57 -11.22 -10.31
C LYS A 184 -12.65 -11.74 -9.21
N ILE A 185 -11.40 -11.26 -9.19
CA ILE A 185 -10.40 -11.66 -8.19
C ILE A 185 -10.86 -11.25 -6.78
N VAL A 186 -11.21 -9.98 -6.60
CA VAL A 186 -11.63 -9.45 -5.30
C VAL A 186 -12.92 -10.14 -4.83
N ALA A 187 -13.90 -10.31 -5.72
CA ALA A 187 -15.15 -11.00 -5.39
C ALA A 187 -14.93 -12.49 -5.03
N SER A 188 -13.97 -13.17 -5.66
CA SER A 188 -13.65 -14.57 -5.30
C SER A 188 -13.03 -14.71 -3.92
N ILE A 189 -12.31 -13.69 -3.44
CA ILE A 189 -11.67 -13.68 -2.11
C ILE A 189 -12.64 -13.24 -1.02
N LEU A 190 -13.43 -12.20 -1.28
CA LEU A 190 -14.34 -11.63 -0.29
C LEU A 190 -15.69 -12.40 -0.21
N GLY A 191 -16.08 -13.07 -1.28
CA GLY A 191 -17.42 -13.61 -1.42
C GLY A 191 -18.49 -12.50 -1.56
N GLU A 192 -19.75 -12.89 -1.75
CA GLU A 192 -20.87 -11.94 -1.91
C GLU A 192 -21.06 -11.08 -0.65
N GLU A 193 -21.09 -11.71 0.50
CA GLU A 193 -21.25 -11.04 1.80
C GLU A 193 -20.12 -10.05 2.10
N GLY A 194 -18.87 -10.46 1.84
CA GLY A 194 -17.70 -9.59 2.00
C GLY A 194 -17.73 -8.42 1.05
N MET A 195 -18.13 -8.62 -0.20
CA MET A 195 -18.28 -7.55 -1.19
C MET A 195 -19.36 -6.54 -0.79
N GLU A 196 -20.49 -7.01 -0.28
CA GLU A 196 -21.54 -6.14 0.24
C GLU A 196 -21.04 -5.34 1.44
N LYS A 197 -20.39 -6.00 2.38
CA LYS A 197 -19.82 -5.38 3.58
C LYS A 197 -18.81 -4.28 3.24
N VAL A 198 -17.82 -4.54 2.40
CA VAL A 198 -16.80 -3.52 2.07
C VAL A 198 -17.37 -2.32 1.32
N ARG A 199 -18.43 -2.52 0.53
CA ARG A 199 -19.16 -1.42 -0.12
C ARG A 199 -19.97 -0.61 0.89
N HIS A 200 -20.68 -1.28 1.78
CA HIS A 200 -21.47 -0.63 2.84
C HIS A 200 -20.56 0.17 3.77
N ASP A 201 -19.53 -0.45 4.33
CA ASP A 201 -18.61 0.16 5.28
C ASP A 201 -17.80 1.30 4.64
N GLY A 202 -17.50 1.20 3.33
CA GLY A 202 -16.81 2.24 2.58
C GLY A 202 -17.70 3.35 1.99
N SER A 203 -19.02 3.28 2.16
CA SER A 203 -19.96 4.21 1.51
C SER A 203 -20.03 5.60 2.13
N ALA A 204 -19.80 5.71 3.43
CA ALA A 204 -19.76 7.00 4.11
C ALA A 204 -18.47 7.76 3.81
N LYS A 205 -18.56 9.10 3.68
CA LYS A 205 -17.39 9.94 3.43
C LYS A 205 -16.34 9.78 4.53
N GLY A 206 -15.13 9.36 4.14
CA GLY A 206 -14.02 9.13 5.07
C GLY A 206 -14.05 7.76 5.76
N SER A 207 -15.04 6.90 5.48
CA SER A 207 -15.03 5.52 5.95
C SER A 207 -14.17 4.63 5.02
N VAL A 208 -13.74 3.48 5.54
CA VAL A 208 -12.99 2.47 4.78
C VAL A 208 -13.65 1.12 4.94
N GLY A 209 -13.86 0.42 3.83
CA GLY A 209 -14.49 -0.89 3.82
C GLY A 209 -13.54 -2.04 4.16
N VAL A 210 -12.24 -1.86 3.97
CA VAL A 210 -11.24 -2.91 4.10
C VAL A 210 -9.93 -2.36 4.65
N THR A 211 -9.25 -3.15 5.46
CA THR A 211 -7.87 -2.87 5.89
C THR A 211 -6.90 -3.81 5.17
N LEU A 212 -5.82 -3.24 4.63
CA LEU A 212 -4.82 -3.96 3.87
C LEU A 212 -3.52 -4.07 4.66
N SER A 213 -2.94 -5.24 4.65
CA SER A 213 -1.65 -5.57 5.28
C SER A 213 -0.71 -6.22 4.28
N CYS A 214 0.58 -6.22 4.55
CA CYS A 214 1.56 -7.01 3.83
C CYS A 214 2.79 -7.29 4.72
N GLY A 215 4.00 -7.29 4.17
CA GLY A 215 5.23 -7.40 4.98
C GLY A 215 5.57 -6.13 5.77
N SER A 216 5.43 -4.95 5.17
CA SER A 216 5.89 -3.65 5.72
C SER A 216 5.10 -2.44 5.20
N GLY A 217 3.83 -2.62 4.80
CA GLY A 217 2.98 -1.55 4.29
C GLY A 217 3.27 -1.11 2.85
N MET A 218 4.19 -1.76 2.14
CA MET A 218 4.57 -1.40 0.78
C MET A 218 3.64 -2.04 -0.26
N THR A 219 3.64 -3.36 -0.38
CA THR A 219 2.85 -4.09 -1.39
C THR A 219 1.36 -4.13 -1.09
N ALA A 220 0.94 -3.87 0.14
CA ALA A 220 -0.46 -3.61 0.48
C ALA A 220 -1.04 -2.44 -0.35
N CYS A 221 -0.20 -1.45 -0.69
CA CYS A 221 -0.62 -0.32 -1.52
C CYS A 221 -0.85 -0.70 -2.99
N ILE A 222 -0.32 -1.82 -3.48
CA ILE A 222 -0.67 -2.35 -4.82
C ILE A 222 -2.13 -2.83 -4.81
N VAL A 223 -2.51 -3.60 -3.78
CA VAL A 223 -3.90 -4.03 -3.62
C VAL A 223 -4.82 -2.83 -3.37
N TRP A 224 -4.38 -1.84 -2.58
CA TRP A 224 -5.11 -0.59 -2.43
C TRP A 224 -5.38 0.09 -3.77
N LEU A 225 -4.38 0.21 -4.65
CA LEU A 225 -4.54 0.81 -5.97
C LEU A 225 -5.56 0.03 -6.82
N ALA A 226 -5.53 -1.30 -6.77
CA ALA A 226 -6.52 -2.15 -7.44
C ALA A 226 -7.94 -1.91 -6.91
N LEU A 227 -8.11 -1.81 -5.58
CA LEU A 227 -9.39 -1.53 -4.95
C LEU A 227 -9.93 -0.14 -5.29
N GLN A 228 -9.04 0.86 -5.40
CA GLN A 228 -9.44 2.22 -5.84
C GLN A 228 -10.08 2.20 -7.25
N GLN A 229 -9.59 1.36 -8.16
CA GLN A 229 -10.20 1.19 -9.49
C GLN A 229 -11.60 0.57 -9.41
N LEU A 230 -11.90 -0.17 -8.35
CA LEU A 230 -13.22 -0.76 -8.08
C LEU A 230 -14.13 0.15 -7.24
N GLY A 231 -13.67 1.35 -6.88
CA GLY A 231 -14.40 2.29 -6.02
C GLY A 231 -14.46 1.84 -4.56
N ILE A 232 -13.59 0.92 -4.13
CA ILE A 232 -13.52 0.42 -2.76
C ILE A 232 -12.47 1.19 -1.97
N ASN A 233 -12.88 1.87 -0.89
CA ASN A 233 -11.98 2.58 0.00
C ASN A 233 -11.27 1.62 0.95
N GLY A 234 -9.94 1.69 0.98
CA GLY A 234 -9.10 0.88 1.85
C GLY A 234 -8.20 1.70 2.78
N ALA A 235 -7.98 1.17 3.98
CA ALA A 235 -6.94 1.61 4.91
C ALA A 235 -5.71 0.71 4.78
N ILE A 236 -4.56 1.21 5.24
CA ILE A 236 -3.34 0.40 5.39
C ILE A 236 -3.06 0.20 6.88
N TYR A 237 -2.82 -1.04 7.28
CA TYR A 237 -2.14 -1.32 8.54
C TYR A 237 -0.65 -1.06 8.33
N ASP A 238 -0.19 0.08 8.83
CA ASP A 238 1.12 0.64 8.45
C ASP A 238 2.29 -0.25 8.90
N GLU A 239 2.24 -0.77 10.14
CA GLU A 239 3.25 -1.71 10.65
C GLU A 239 3.22 -3.05 9.93
N SER A 240 2.08 -3.46 9.39
CA SER A 240 1.90 -4.70 8.67
C SER A 240 2.44 -5.92 9.45
N TRP A 241 2.82 -6.97 8.75
CA TRP A 241 3.35 -8.18 9.39
C TRP A 241 4.66 -7.94 10.14
N SER A 242 5.45 -6.94 9.74
CA SER A 242 6.70 -6.60 10.45
C SER A 242 6.46 -6.19 11.89
N GLY A 243 5.40 -5.45 12.17
CA GLY A 243 4.99 -5.10 13.53
C GLY A 243 4.24 -6.23 14.21
N TRP A 244 3.23 -6.79 13.54
CA TRP A 244 2.41 -7.87 14.08
C TRP A 244 3.22 -9.13 14.40
N GLY A 245 3.97 -9.64 13.43
CA GLY A 245 4.73 -10.89 13.55
C GLY A 245 5.82 -10.83 14.64
N ARG A 246 6.44 -9.67 14.87
CA ARG A 246 7.38 -9.47 15.97
C ARG A 246 6.69 -9.49 17.33
N ARG A 247 5.49 -8.91 17.45
CA ARG A 247 4.67 -9.00 18.67
C ARG A 247 4.18 -10.43 18.89
N ALA A 248 3.76 -11.10 17.83
CA ALA A 248 3.30 -12.49 17.87
C ALA A 248 4.41 -13.44 18.33
N ALA A 249 5.65 -13.28 17.85
CA ALA A 249 6.80 -14.06 18.32
C ALA A 249 7.08 -13.90 19.83
N LYS A 250 6.62 -12.79 20.43
CA LYS A 250 6.70 -12.51 21.87
C LYS A 250 5.43 -12.88 22.65
N GLY A 251 4.44 -13.50 22.01
CA GLY A 251 3.15 -13.82 22.64
C GLY A 251 2.23 -12.61 22.88
N GLN A 252 2.48 -11.48 22.22
CA GLN A 252 1.74 -10.22 22.39
C GLN A 252 0.64 -10.00 21.34
N ALA A 253 0.57 -10.87 20.33
CA ALA A 253 -0.46 -10.85 19.30
C ALA A 253 -0.82 -12.28 18.87
N PRO A 254 -2.08 -12.56 18.55
CA PRO A 254 -2.50 -13.86 18.04
C PRO A 254 -2.02 -14.10 16.60
N VAL A 255 -1.88 -15.37 16.22
CA VAL A 255 -1.49 -15.82 14.88
C VAL A 255 -2.33 -17.01 14.47
N GLU A 256 -2.75 -17.02 13.22
CA GLU A 256 -3.32 -18.18 12.55
C GLU A 256 -2.36 -18.72 11.48
N LYS A 257 -2.51 -20.01 11.17
CA LYS A 257 -1.85 -20.72 10.07
C LYS A 257 -2.88 -21.56 9.36
N THR A 258 -2.74 -21.68 8.06
CA THR A 258 -3.64 -22.49 7.22
C THR A 258 -2.94 -23.77 6.76
#